data_8e0c6b359b218e52e4bfcbe59168815b
#
_entry.id   8e0c6b359b218e52e4bfcbe59168815b
#
_cell.length_a   1.000
_cell.length_b   1.000
_cell.length_c   1.000
_cell.angle_alpha   90.00
_cell.angle_beta   90.00
_cell.angle_gamma   90.00
#
_symmetry.space_group_name_H-M   'P 1'
#
loop_
_entity.id
_entity.type
_entity.pdbx_description
1 polymer ?
#
loop_
_entity_poly.entity_id
_entity_poly.type
_entity_poly.pdbx_seq_one_letter_code
_entity_poly.pdbx_strand_id
1 'polypeptide(L)'
;MASVFKRGRDKGKRNAPYWIEYFDHEGKRRRKKGFSEKGLSEQLAAKLENEVLLRRSGMIDPLAEKLAAERRTPMDEHLKSYERNLNERSTTAKHVKLTMTRLRAIVKQCKMERLTELSVEQVQSGLTALQEHAKFGPRTYNHYVQAIVSYGHWLVEASRLAAHPLLSLKRQNVELDVRRKRRALEDEEIVNLIDSARQSGKRLQGYDGEQRARLYLFSCLTGLRKSEIASLTPQSFRLAGDEPTVTVEAACSKHRRTDVLPLHSMLVGEVSEWIKELARDEAIFPGLKNKKTCQMVKSDLERVGIPYRTSDGVADFHAAGRHTFVTQLLRNGATLPEAKELARHCDIKMTMRYAHIGMKDQTKALASLPAPSVTRSAPNQAGQQIGRTLRCRTDSAKSRPDNRRQPRRGKANAATQVAAGSLDAASHGVTEDGGSWRLPPKGRDRRVNDPPERRVCR
;
A
#
# COMPACT_ATOMS: atom_id res chain seq x y z
N MET A 1 43.49 -36.04 15.36
CA MET A 1 42.85 -37.12 16.18
C MET A 1 42.16 -36.50 17.38
N ALA A 2 40.97 -36.96 17.67
CA ALA A 2 40.24 -36.53 18.88
C ALA A 2 40.78 -37.26 20.11
N SER A 3 40.85 -36.58 21.24
CA SER A 3 41.25 -37.18 22.51
C SER A 3 40.09 -37.21 23.47
N VAL A 4 39.90 -38.34 24.16
CA VAL A 4 38.81 -38.53 25.14
C VAL A 4 39.42 -38.61 26.54
N PHE A 5 39.08 -37.71 27.43
CA PHE A 5 39.68 -37.61 28.77
C PHE A 5 38.64 -37.19 29.82
N LYS A 6 38.93 -37.48 31.10
CA LYS A 6 38.22 -36.88 32.22
C LYS A 6 39.01 -35.65 32.74
N ARG A 7 38.29 -34.57 33.07
CA ARG A 7 38.93 -33.40 33.66
C ARG A 7 39.58 -33.75 35.02
N GLY A 8 40.63 -33.06 35.40
CA GLY A 8 41.41 -33.35 36.63
C GLY A 8 40.52 -33.49 37.86
N ARG A 9 39.53 -32.60 38.06
CA ARG A 9 38.57 -32.64 39.17
C ARG A 9 37.57 -33.81 39.12
N ASP A 10 37.48 -34.51 37.99
CA ASP A 10 36.52 -35.56 37.75
C ASP A 10 37.21 -36.95 37.60
N LYS A 11 38.58 -36.99 37.72
CA LYS A 11 39.35 -38.21 37.78
C LYS A 11 38.94 -39.01 39.00
N GLY A 12 38.62 -40.28 38.86
CA GLY A 12 38.14 -41.16 39.94
C GLY A 12 36.59 -41.17 40.13
N LYS A 13 35.85 -40.24 39.64
CA LYS A 13 34.38 -40.27 39.72
C LYS A 13 33.79 -41.16 38.64
N ARG A 14 33.08 -42.25 39.05
CA ARG A 14 32.51 -43.25 38.14
C ARG A 14 31.49 -42.63 37.16
N ASN A 15 30.65 -41.76 37.61
CA ASN A 15 29.57 -41.15 36.84
C ASN A 15 29.92 -39.78 36.19
N ALA A 16 31.16 -39.31 36.32
CA ALA A 16 31.57 -38.07 35.70
C ALA A 16 31.76 -38.23 34.15
N PRO A 17 31.26 -37.26 33.36
CA PRO A 17 31.36 -37.35 31.92
C PRO A 17 32.77 -37.23 31.43
N TYR A 18 33.08 -37.94 30.35
CA TYR A 18 34.29 -37.74 29.55
C TYR A 18 34.18 -36.46 28.74
N TRP A 19 35.31 -35.89 28.38
CA TRP A 19 35.43 -34.75 27.49
C TRP A 19 36.15 -35.17 26.25
N ILE A 20 35.68 -34.67 25.09
CA ILE A 20 36.26 -34.93 23.79
C ILE A 20 36.90 -33.63 23.32
N GLU A 21 38.16 -33.71 22.99
CA GLU A 21 38.93 -32.60 22.41
C GLU A 21 39.31 -32.98 20.98
N TYR A 22 38.98 -32.11 20.03
CA TYR A 22 39.24 -32.32 18.61
C TYR A 22 39.49 -30.99 17.91
N PHE A 23 40.07 -31.03 16.70
CA PHE A 23 40.20 -29.87 15.85
C PHE A 23 39.02 -29.82 14.85
N ASP A 24 38.39 -28.66 14.70
CA ASP A 24 37.34 -28.47 13.72
C ASP A 24 37.94 -28.38 12.27
N HIS A 25 37.06 -28.19 11.31
CA HIS A 25 37.47 -28.11 9.89
C HIS A 25 38.32 -26.87 9.57
N GLU A 26 38.23 -25.80 10.40
CA GLU A 26 39.08 -24.59 10.32
C GLU A 26 40.42 -24.77 11.07
N GLY A 27 40.66 -25.89 11.69
CA GLY A 27 41.87 -26.14 12.49
C GLY A 27 41.80 -25.58 13.92
N LYS A 28 40.67 -25.11 14.36
CA LYS A 28 40.49 -24.60 15.75
C LYS A 28 40.21 -25.74 16.71
N ARG A 29 40.86 -25.68 17.88
CA ARG A 29 40.69 -26.65 18.97
C ARG A 29 39.33 -26.48 19.61
N ARG A 30 38.54 -27.56 19.66
CA ARG A 30 37.19 -27.62 20.25
C ARG A 30 37.13 -28.66 21.34
N ARG A 31 36.28 -28.40 22.35
CA ARG A 31 35.99 -29.34 23.44
C ARG A 31 34.48 -29.57 23.54
N LYS A 32 34.09 -30.85 23.56
CA LYS A 32 32.71 -31.25 23.69
C LYS A 32 32.53 -32.20 24.87
N LYS A 33 31.47 -32.06 25.64
CA LYS A 33 31.14 -32.99 26.71
C LYS A 33 30.62 -34.29 26.08
N GLY A 34 31.20 -35.41 26.46
CA GLY A 34 30.78 -36.74 26.09
C GLY A 34 29.85 -37.37 27.15
N PHE A 35 29.84 -38.68 27.17
CA PHE A 35 29.05 -39.48 28.11
C PHE A 35 29.86 -39.89 29.33
N SER A 36 29.22 -40.46 30.35
CA SER A 36 29.85 -41.04 31.55
C SER A 36 30.58 -42.37 31.18
N GLU A 37 30.19 -43.00 30.12
CA GLU A 37 30.79 -44.22 29.57
C GLU A 37 31.89 -43.88 28.53
N LYS A 38 33.06 -44.51 28.68
CA LYS A 38 34.21 -44.20 27.83
C LYS A 38 33.96 -44.62 26.38
N GLY A 39 33.42 -45.85 26.15
CA GLY A 39 33.15 -46.35 24.81
C GLY A 39 32.18 -45.51 24.00
N LEU A 40 31.11 -45.05 24.61
CA LEU A 40 30.16 -44.10 23.94
C LEU A 40 30.79 -42.74 23.64
N SER A 41 31.74 -42.29 24.47
CA SER A 41 32.46 -41.05 24.25
C SER A 41 33.51 -41.19 23.14
N GLU A 42 34.11 -42.36 23.00
CA GLU A 42 35.04 -42.70 21.89
C GLU A 42 34.26 -42.80 20.56
N GLN A 43 33.09 -43.43 20.54
CA GLN A 43 32.22 -43.43 19.38
C GLN A 43 31.81 -42.02 18.94
N LEU A 44 31.47 -41.13 19.91
CA LEU A 44 31.14 -39.75 19.62
C LEU A 44 32.38 -38.98 19.09
N ALA A 45 33.59 -39.28 19.59
CA ALA A 45 34.84 -38.71 19.13
C ALA A 45 35.10 -39.10 17.66
N ALA A 46 34.99 -40.39 17.34
CA ALA A 46 35.15 -40.90 15.98
C ALA A 46 34.11 -40.26 15.01
N LYS A 47 32.86 -40.08 15.46
CA LYS A 47 31.85 -39.39 14.67
C LYS A 47 32.25 -37.94 14.39
N LEU A 48 32.74 -37.19 15.38
CA LEU A 48 33.19 -35.82 15.21
C LEU A 48 34.40 -35.70 14.26
N GLU A 49 35.35 -36.64 14.33
CA GLU A 49 36.47 -36.67 13.38
C GLU A 49 36.01 -36.94 11.95
N ASN A 50 35.11 -37.89 11.76
CA ASN A 50 34.53 -38.16 10.46
C ASN A 50 33.77 -36.97 9.89
N GLU A 51 32.97 -36.27 10.70
CA GLU A 51 32.31 -35.01 10.30
C GLU A 51 33.33 -33.95 9.86
N VAL A 52 34.45 -33.80 10.57
CA VAL A 52 35.52 -32.87 10.22
C VAL A 52 36.17 -33.26 8.90
N LEU A 53 36.44 -34.55 8.69
CA LEU A 53 37.01 -35.07 7.46
C LEU A 53 36.08 -34.82 6.26
N LEU A 54 34.79 -35.13 6.41
CA LEU A 54 33.78 -34.91 5.37
C LEU A 54 33.60 -33.43 5.01
N ARG A 55 33.74 -32.52 6.00
CA ARG A 55 33.75 -31.08 5.75
C ARG A 55 35.00 -30.62 5.01
N ARG A 56 36.17 -31.12 5.40
CA ARG A 56 37.44 -30.78 4.71
C ARG A 56 37.49 -31.32 3.28
N SER A 57 36.90 -32.47 3.02
CA SER A 57 36.79 -33.04 1.68
C SER A 57 35.71 -32.40 0.80
N GLY A 58 34.92 -31.46 1.35
CA GLY A 58 33.82 -30.82 0.62
C GLY A 58 32.56 -31.70 0.44
N MET A 59 32.52 -32.89 1.10
CA MET A 59 31.34 -33.78 1.03
C MET A 59 30.16 -33.27 1.85
N ILE A 60 30.41 -32.41 2.86
CA ILE A 60 29.38 -31.73 3.59
C ILE A 60 29.36 -30.27 3.17
N ASP A 61 28.27 -29.84 2.53
CA ASP A 61 28.03 -28.44 2.19
C ASP A 61 27.66 -27.65 3.44
N PRO A 62 28.45 -26.65 3.85
CA PRO A 62 28.13 -25.80 5.02
C PRO A 62 26.80 -25.06 4.86
N LEU A 63 26.41 -24.73 3.60
CA LEU A 63 25.14 -24.08 3.32
C LEU A 63 23.98 -25.03 3.57
N ALA A 64 24.08 -26.29 3.15
CA ALA A 64 23.06 -27.30 3.39
C ALA A 64 22.88 -27.56 4.90
N GLU A 65 23.96 -27.60 5.69
CA GLU A 65 23.88 -27.71 7.16
C GLU A 65 23.15 -26.50 7.77
N LYS A 66 23.52 -25.29 7.35
CA LYS A 66 22.86 -24.06 7.81
C LYS A 66 21.37 -24.10 7.50
N LEU A 67 20.99 -24.43 6.29
CA LEU A 67 19.59 -24.55 5.87
C LEU A 67 18.84 -25.61 6.67
N ALA A 68 19.49 -26.75 6.97
CA ALA A 68 18.89 -27.79 7.82
C ALA A 68 18.69 -27.32 9.28
N ALA A 69 19.60 -26.51 9.82
CA ALA A 69 19.42 -25.89 11.14
C ALA A 69 18.27 -24.88 11.15
N GLU A 70 18.20 -24.00 10.13
CA GLU A 70 17.14 -22.99 10.01
C GLU A 70 15.75 -23.63 9.85
N ARG A 71 15.62 -24.78 9.20
CA ARG A 71 14.36 -25.55 9.12
C ARG A 71 13.83 -26.01 10.48
N ARG A 72 14.72 -26.20 11.48
CA ARG A 72 14.36 -26.60 12.83
C ARG A 72 14.02 -25.41 13.74
N THR A 73 14.45 -24.22 13.34
CA THR A 73 14.21 -22.98 14.09
C THR A 73 12.72 -22.63 14.07
N PRO A 74 12.13 -22.23 15.20
CA PRO A 74 10.73 -21.82 15.26
C PRO A 74 10.46 -20.59 14.39
N MET A 75 9.28 -20.51 13.79
CA MET A 75 8.84 -19.39 12.94
C MET A 75 8.92 -18.04 13.67
N ASP A 76 8.61 -18.00 14.96
CA ASP A 76 8.65 -16.76 15.75
C ASP A 76 10.06 -16.16 15.85
N GLU A 77 11.10 -16.97 15.92
CA GLU A 77 12.49 -16.50 15.91
C GLU A 77 12.89 -15.89 14.56
N HIS A 78 12.40 -16.47 13.46
CA HIS A 78 12.59 -15.89 12.14
C HIS A 78 11.87 -14.56 12.00
N LEU A 79 10.64 -14.44 12.52
CA LEU A 79 9.88 -13.19 12.52
C LEU A 79 10.57 -12.10 13.35
N LYS A 80 11.09 -12.44 14.54
CA LYS A 80 11.87 -11.50 15.38
C LYS A 80 13.13 -11.01 14.68
N SER A 81 13.83 -11.92 14.00
CA SER A 81 15.03 -11.56 13.22
C SER A 81 14.69 -10.65 12.05
N TYR A 82 13.57 -10.89 11.35
CA TYR A 82 13.11 -10.02 10.28
C TYR A 82 12.68 -8.64 10.79
N GLU A 83 11.98 -8.57 11.92
CA GLU A 83 11.60 -7.30 12.55
C GLU A 83 12.84 -6.45 12.88
N ARG A 84 13.93 -7.09 13.41
CA ARG A 84 15.21 -6.44 13.65
C ARG A 84 15.81 -5.90 12.35
N ASN A 85 15.87 -6.71 11.30
CA ASN A 85 16.38 -6.30 9.99
C ASN A 85 15.59 -5.12 9.39
N LEU A 86 14.26 -5.10 9.53
CA LEU A 86 13.44 -3.96 9.07
C LEU A 86 13.77 -2.68 9.85
N ASN A 87 14.06 -2.75 11.14
CA ASN A 87 14.46 -1.61 11.95
C ASN A 87 15.86 -1.10 11.57
N GLU A 88 16.81 -2.00 11.29
CA GLU A 88 18.17 -1.67 10.84
C GLU A 88 18.18 -0.99 9.46
N ARG A 89 17.25 -1.34 8.56
CA ARG A 89 17.11 -0.72 7.23
C ARG A 89 16.49 0.70 7.24
N SER A 90 16.41 1.35 8.40
CA SER A 90 15.84 2.72 8.54
C SER A 90 14.43 2.85 7.98
N THR A 91 13.62 1.81 8.05
CA THR A 91 12.21 1.88 7.68
C THR A 91 11.40 2.57 8.78
N THR A 92 10.29 3.22 8.41
CA THR A 92 9.47 3.91 9.41
C THR A 92 8.84 2.93 10.39
N ALA A 93 8.80 3.28 11.67
CA ALA A 93 8.20 2.44 12.73
C ALA A 93 6.76 1.98 12.38
N LYS A 94 5.99 2.85 11.69
CA LYS A 94 4.66 2.51 11.19
C LYS A 94 4.70 1.40 10.14
N HIS A 95 5.66 1.41 9.23
CA HIS A 95 5.81 0.37 8.21
C HIS A 95 6.19 -0.96 8.86
N VAL A 96 7.17 -0.96 9.77
CA VAL A 96 7.57 -2.16 10.52
C VAL A 96 6.36 -2.75 11.23
N LYS A 97 5.65 -1.94 12.03
CA LYS A 97 4.45 -2.38 12.78
C LYS A 97 3.40 -3.01 11.87
N LEU A 98 3.06 -2.37 10.73
CA LEU A 98 2.05 -2.89 9.81
C LEU A 98 2.50 -4.17 9.11
N THR A 99 3.76 -4.27 8.71
CA THR A 99 4.34 -5.47 8.09
C THR A 99 4.31 -6.63 9.05
N MET A 100 4.80 -6.43 10.28
CA MET A 100 4.81 -7.48 11.31
C MET A 100 3.41 -7.91 11.74
N THR A 101 2.46 -6.97 11.86
CA THR A 101 1.05 -7.30 12.15
C THR A 101 0.47 -8.22 11.09
N ARG A 102 0.72 -7.93 9.81
CA ARG A 102 0.23 -8.76 8.70
C ARG A 102 0.90 -10.13 8.69
N LEU A 103 2.21 -10.19 8.86
CA LEU A 103 2.95 -11.47 8.90
C LEU A 103 2.46 -12.36 10.04
N ARG A 104 2.36 -11.81 11.25
CA ARG A 104 1.86 -12.56 12.42
C ARG A 104 0.43 -13.06 12.22
N ALA A 105 -0.42 -12.26 11.55
CA ALA A 105 -1.78 -12.68 11.23
C ALA A 105 -1.80 -13.87 10.25
N ILE A 106 -0.96 -13.85 9.20
CA ILE A 106 -0.83 -14.97 8.25
C ILE A 106 -0.32 -16.22 8.96
N VAL A 107 0.80 -16.09 9.69
CA VAL A 107 1.44 -17.22 10.39
C VAL A 107 0.47 -17.86 11.37
N LYS A 108 -0.28 -17.04 12.13
CA LYS A 108 -1.33 -17.53 13.06
C LYS A 108 -2.47 -18.24 12.32
N GLN A 109 -2.97 -17.65 11.24
CA GLN A 109 -4.07 -18.23 10.46
C GLN A 109 -3.68 -19.56 9.82
N CYS A 110 -2.47 -19.64 9.28
CA CYS A 110 -1.94 -20.86 8.66
C CYS A 110 -1.37 -21.85 9.68
N LYS A 111 -1.36 -21.54 10.98
CA LYS A 111 -0.76 -22.34 12.07
C LYS A 111 0.67 -22.78 11.77
N MET A 112 1.48 -21.87 11.18
CA MET A 112 2.86 -22.16 10.80
C MET A 112 3.78 -22.11 12.01
N GLU A 113 4.43 -23.22 12.31
CA GLU A 113 5.45 -23.32 13.38
C GLU A 113 6.87 -23.28 12.84
N ARG A 114 7.08 -23.68 11.60
CA ARG A 114 8.40 -23.80 10.96
C ARG A 114 8.39 -23.32 9.51
N LEU A 115 9.60 -23.02 8.97
CA LEU A 115 9.75 -22.60 7.58
C LEU A 115 9.35 -23.67 6.55
N THR A 116 9.38 -24.95 6.92
CA THR A 116 8.98 -26.07 6.05
C THR A 116 7.51 -26.02 5.66
N GLU A 117 6.69 -25.32 6.43
CA GLU A 117 5.24 -25.16 6.21
C GLU A 117 4.92 -23.96 5.30
N LEU A 118 5.93 -23.18 4.89
CA LEU A 118 5.75 -22.02 4.06
C LEU A 118 5.59 -22.41 2.59
N SER A 119 4.35 -22.65 2.17
CA SER A 119 3.98 -23.00 0.78
C SER A 119 2.95 -22.02 0.21
N VAL A 120 2.90 -21.92 -1.13
CA VAL A 120 1.90 -21.08 -1.81
C VAL A 120 0.48 -21.47 -1.46
N GLU A 121 0.20 -22.77 -1.48
CA GLU A 121 -1.13 -23.31 -1.21
C GLU A 121 -1.61 -22.94 0.19
N GLN A 122 -0.79 -23.18 1.21
CA GLN A 122 -1.13 -22.90 2.60
C GLN A 122 -1.32 -21.40 2.84
N VAL A 123 -0.42 -20.56 2.28
CA VAL A 123 -0.54 -19.11 2.41
C VAL A 123 -1.77 -18.58 1.68
N GLN A 124 -2.05 -19.07 0.47
CA GLN A 124 -3.22 -18.65 -0.29
C GLN A 124 -4.52 -19.01 0.40
N SER A 125 -4.64 -20.25 0.89
CA SER A 125 -5.80 -20.71 1.67
C SER A 125 -5.97 -19.87 2.95
N GLY A 126 -4.89 -19.65 3.70
CA GLY A 126 -4.92 -18.80 4.90
C GLY A 126 -5.30 -17.35 4.63
N LEU A 127 -4.84 -16.75 3.53
CA LEU A 127 -5.20 -15.40 3.13
C LEU A 127 -6.68 -15.31 2.71
N THR A 128 -7.20 -16.31 2.02
CA THR A 128 -8.64 -16.38 1.66
C THR A 128 -9.49 -16.44 2.92
N ALA A 129 -9.18 -17.32 3.85
CA ALA A 129 -9.88 -17.42 5.13
C ALA A 129 -9.79 -16.12 5.96
N LEU A 130 -8.62 -15.46 6.00
CA LEU A 130 -8.48 -14.14 6.62
C LEU A 130 -9.35 -13.08 5.95
N GLN A 131 -9.44 -13.11 4.62
CA GLN A 131 -10.25 -12.15 3.85
C GLN A 131 -11.74 -12.33 4.14
N GLU A 132 -12.22 -13.57 4.18
CA GLU A 132 -13.61 -13.90 4.48
C GLU A 132 -13.99 -13.51 5.90
N HIS A 133 -13.17 -13.87 6.89
CA HIS A 133 -13.43 -13.57 8.29
C HIS A 133 -13.41 -12.05 8.57
N ALA A 134 -12.39 -11.33 8.09
CA ALA A 134 -12.23 -9.91 8.36
C ALA A 134 -12.90 -9.01 7.29
N LYS A 135 -13.53 -9.59 6.27
CA LYS A 135 -14.27 -8.90 5.19
C LYS A 135 -13.49 -7.77 4.52
N PHE A 136 -12.17 -7.91 4.36
CA PHE A 136 -11.37 -6.89 3.69
C PHE A 136 -11.31 -7.09 2.17
N GLY A 137 -11.10 -5.98 1.43
CA GLY A 137 -11.05 -5.98 -0.04
C GLY A 137 -9.70 -6.36 -0.63
N PRO A 138 -9.64 -6.51 -1.99
CA PRO A 138 -8.45 -6.92 -2.74
C PRO A 138 -7.20 -6.09 -2.44
N ARG A 139 -7.33 -4.78 -2.23
CA ARG A 139 -6.20 -3.92 -1.88
C ARG A 139 -5.54 -4.33 -0.56
N THR A 140 -6.35 -4.67 0.46
CA THR A 140 -5.82 -5.12 1.75
C THR A 140 -5.21 -6.51 1.61
N TYR A 141 -5.85 -7.43 0.86
CA TYR A 141 -5.29 -8.73 0.49
C TYR A 141 -3.88 -8.58 -0.11
N ASN A 142 -3.73 -7.70 -1.11
CA ASN A 142 -2.45 -7.45 -1.76
C ASN A 142 -1.37 -6.88 -0.82
N HIS A 143 -1.76 -6.18 0.23
CA HIS A 143 -0.81 -5.76 1.27
C HIS A 143 -0.33 -6.92 2.14
N TYR A 144 -1.17 -7.93 2.39
CA TYR A 144 -0.75 -9.16 3.05
C TYR A 144 0.20 -9.96 2.15
N VAL A 145 -0.16 -10.14 0.87
CA VAL A 145 0.72 -10.78 -0.13
C VAL A 145 2.08 -10.09 -0.18
N GLN A 146 2.10 -8.75 -0.24
CA GLN A 146 3.34 -7.99 -0.27
C GLN A 146 4.20 -8.24 0.98
N ALA A 147 3.59 -8.29 2.16
CA ALA A 147 4.31 -8.52 3.41
C ALA A 147 4.97 -9.91 3.43
N ILE A 148 4.23 -10.97 3.07
CA ILE A 148 4.75 -12.34 3.13
C ILE A 148 5.76 -12.62 2.01
N VAL A 149 5.58 -12.05 0.82
CA VAL A 149 6.56 -12.17 -0.28
C VAL A 149 7.84 -11.42 0.07
N SER A 150 7.77 -10.21 0.65
CA SER A 150 8.96 -9.48 1.11
C SER A 150 9.71 -10.24 2.22
N TYR A 151 9.00 -10.93 3.10
CA TYR A 151 9.58 -11.82 4.10
C TYR A 151 10.30 -13.01 3.46
N GLY A 152 9.69 -13.63 2.44
CA GLY A 152 10.29 -14.72 1.68
C GLY A 152 11.59 -14.31 0.98
N HIS A 153 11.65 -13.12 0.37
CA HIS A 153 12.89 -12.58 -0.20
C HIS A 153 13.98 -12.43 0.86
N TRP A 154 13.65 -11.87 2.01
CA TRP A 154 14.62 -11.73 3.09
C TRP A 154 15.11 -13.09 3.63
N LEU A 155 14.26 -14.10 3.72
CA LEU A 155 14.68 -15.45 4.14
C LEU A 155 15.75 -16.03 3.21
N VAL A 156 15.63 -15.79 1.91
CA VAL A 156 16.65 -16.21 0.92
C VAL A 156 17.92 -15.37 1.03
N GLU A 157 17.81 -14.04 1.10
CA GLU A 157 18.93 -13.11 1.29
C GLU A 157 19.73 -13.45 2.56
N ALA A 158 19.04 -13.81 3.64
CA ALA A 158 19.65 -14.19 4.92
C ALA A 158 20.16 -15.65 4.94
N SER A 159 20.10 -16.37 3.81
CA SER A 159 20.46 -17.79 3.69
C SER A 159 19.73 -18.69 4.70
N ARG A 160 18.44 -18.43 4.93
CA ARG A 160 17.53 -19.25 5.75
C ARG A 160 16.68 -20.19 4.91
N LEU A 161 16.48 -19.85 3.64
CA LEU A 161 15.88 -20.69 2.60
C LEU A 161 16.76 -20.71 1.37
N ALA A 162 16.83 -21.84 0.68
CA ALA A 162 17.59 -21.99 -0.56
C ALA A 162 16.90 -21.27 -1.74
N ALA A 163 15.58 -21.25 -1.76
CA ALA A 163 14.78 -20.62 -2.80
C ALA A 163 13.52 -19.97 -2.20
N HIS A 164 12.97 -19.00 -2.91
CA HIS A 164 11.76 -18.28 -2.47
C HIS A 164 10.49 -19.10 -2.78
N PRO A 165 9.78 -19.61 -1.76
CA PRO A 165 8.68 -20.55 -2.00
C PRO A 165 7.39 -19.87 -2.51
N LEU A 166 7.27 -18.53 -2.40
CA LEU A 166 6.04 -17.77 -2.64
C LEU A 166 6.06 -16.88 -3.89
N LEU A 167 6.99 -17.11 -4.84
CA LEU A 167 7.08 -16.26 -6.06
C LEU A 167 5.83 -16.34 -6.93
N SER A 168 5.15 -17.48 -6.94
CA SER A 168 3.92 -17.69 -7.71
C SER A 168 2.64 -17.22 -7.02
N LEU A 169 2.73 -16.67 -5.79
CA LEU A 169 1.58 -16.17 -5.06
C LEU A 169 0.96 -14.95 -5.78
N LYS A 170 -0.26 -15.10 -6.26
CA LYS A 170 -0.94 -14.10 -7.09
C LYS A 170 -1.59 -13.01 -6.24
N ARG A 171 -1.55 -11.79 -6.80
CA ARG A 171 -2.31 -10.65 -6.28
C ARG A 171 -3.71 -10.65 -6.86
N GLN A 172 -4.68 -10.10 -6.12
CA GLN A 172 -6.03 -9.88 -6.59
C GLN A 172 -6.12 -8.57 -7.39
N ASN A 173 -7.01 -8.53 -8.38
CA ASN A 173 -7.30 -7.30 -9.11
C ASN A 173 -8.05 -6.31 -8.22
N VAL A 174 -7.43 -5.15 -7.98
CA VAL A 174 -7.97 -4.11 -7.10
C VAL A 174 -9.10 -3.31 -7.78
N GLU A 175 -9.17 -3.34 -9.12
CA GLU A 175 -10.15 -2.57 -9.89
C GLU A 175 -11.55 -3.19 -9.84
N LEU A 176 -11.64 -4.50 -9.54
CA LEU A 176 -12.92 -5.22 -9.42
C LEU A 176 -13.70 -4.88 -8.14
N ASP A 177 -13.03 -4.44 -7.08
CA ASP A 177 -13.66 -4.07 -5.78
C ASP A 177 -13.00 -2.80 -5.23
N VAL A 178 -13.40 -1.66 -5.75
CA VAL A 178 -12.92 -0.34 -5.30
C VAL A 178 -13.80 0.15 -4.15
N ARG A 179 -13.51 -0.29 -2.93
CA ARG A 179 -14.32 0.03 -1.73
C ARG A 179 -14.24 1.48 -1.28
N ARG A 180 -13.20 2.20 -1.65
CA ARG A 180 -13.02 3.61 -1.28
C ARG A 180 -12.58 4.43 -2.47
N LYS A 181 -13.55 5.02 -3.13
CA LYS A 181 -13.36 6.04 -4.16
C LYS A 181 -13.40 7.41 -3.50
N ARG A 182 -12.66 8.37 -3.99
CA ARG A 182 -12.74 9.76 -3.56
C ARG A 182 -13.34 10.59 -4.68
N ARG A 183 -14.15 11.58 -4.32
CA ARG A 183 -14.62 12.59 -5.25
C ARG A 183 -13.96 13.94 -4.99
N ALA A 184 -13.74 14.73 -6.03
CA ALA A 184 -13.42 16.14 -5.88
C ALA A 184 -14.64 16.89 -5.38
N LEU A 185 -14.42 18.02 -4.72
CA LEU A 185 -15.47 19.00 -4.45
C LEU A 185 -15.58 19.94 -5.65
N GLU A 186 -16.81 20.37 -5.94
CA GLU A 186 -17.08 21.42 -6.90
C GLU A 186 -16.77 22.79 -6.26
N ASP A 187 -16.64 23.86 -7.06
CA ASP A 187 -16.22 25.17 -6.57
C ASP A 187 -17.15 25.71 -5.47
N GLU A 188 -18.44 25.60 -5.68
CA GLU A 188 -19.45 25.98 -4.68
C GLU A 188 -19.35 25.15 -3.39
N GLU A 189 -19.07 23.85 -3.51
CA GLU A 189 -18.91 22.99 -2.35
C GLU A 189 -17.66 23.35 -1.52
N ILE A 190 -16.58 23.81 -2.18
CA ILE A 190 -15.36 24.28 -1.51
C ILE A 190 -15.67 25.55 -0.71
N VAL A 191 -16.31 26.52 -1.33
CA VAL A 191 -16.72 27.77 -0.68
C VAL A 191 -17.62 27.47 0.52
N ASN A 192 -18.66 26.69 0.30
CA ASN A 192 -19.60 26.30 1.35
C ASN A 192 -18.94 25.54 2.50
N LEU A 193 -17.94 24.67 2.23
CA LEU A 193 -17.18 23.98 3.26
C LEU A 193 -16.35 24.94 4.12
N ILE A 194 -15.69 25.92 3.49
CA ILE A 194 -14.84 26.91 4.16
C ILE A 194 -15.72 27.82 5.01
N ASP A 195 -16.81 28.36 4.46
CA ASP A 195 -17.71 29.24 5.15
C ASP A 195 -18.46 28.51 6.27
N SER A 196 -18.87 27.29 6.05
CA SER A 196 -19.43 26.42 7.07
C SER A 196 -18.48 26.28 8.27
N ALA A 197 -17.19 26.02 8.02
CA ALA A 197 -16.23 25.93 9.09
C ALA A 197 -16.10 27.28 9.83
N ARG A 198 -15.94 28.38 9.09
CA ARG A 198 -15.74 29.74 9.62
C ARG A 198 -16.89 30.19 10.50
N GLN A 199 -18.12 29.91 10.09
CA GLN A 199 -19.34 30.26 10.85
C GLN A 199 -19.64 29.28 12.00
N SER A 200 -18.90 28.20 12.13
CA SER A 200 -19.13 27.19 13.16
C SER A 200 -18.57 27.62 14.51
N GLY A 201 -19.40 27.87 15.50
CA GLY A 201 -18.97 28.08 16.90
C GLY A 201 -18.41 26.81 17.57
N LYS A 202 -18.46 25.61 16.91
CA LYS A 202 -18.01 24.36 17.50
C LYS A 202 -16.50 24.16 17.32
N ARG A 203 -15.81 23.77 18.37
CA ARG A 203 -14.44 23.26 18.28
C ARG A 203 -14.44 21.78 17.91
N LEU A 204 -13.75 21.41 16.84
CA LEU A 204 -13.60 20.03 16.36
C LEU A 204 -12.15 19.61 16.40
N GLN A 205 -11.85 18.50 17.05
CA GLN A 205 -10.47 18.02 17.22
C GLN A 205 -9.53 19.09 17.82
N GLY A 206 -10.08 20.03 18.61
CA GLY A 206 -9.35 21.13 19.22
C GLY A 206 -9.14 22.36 18.33
N TYR A 207 -9.62 22.35 17.07
CA TYR A 207 -9.63 23.51 16.18
C TYR A 207 -10.98 24.23 16.25
N ASP A 208 -10.96 25.55 16.33
CA ASP A 208 -12.12 26.39 16.15
C ASP A 208 -12.54 26.48 14.68
N GLY A 209 -13.59 27.27 14.38
CA GLY A 209 -14.10 27.40 13.04
C GLY A 209 -13.11 28.02 12.07
N GLU A 210 -12.45 29.11 12.48
CA GLU A 210 -11.49 29.83 11.65
C GLU A 210 -10.24 28.97 11.35
N GLN A 211 -9.68 28.28 12.33
CA GLN A 211 -8.56 27.38 12.12
C GLN A 211 -8.89 26.27 11.13
N ARG A 212 -10.12 25.74 11.12
CA ARG A 212 -10.56 24.75 10.15
C ARG A 212 -10.74 25.35 8.75
N ALA A 213 -11.35 26.54 8.66
CA ALA A 213 -11.50 27.25 7.39
C ALA A 213 -10.15 27.52 6.73
N ARG A 214 -9.18 28.05 7.49
CA ARG A 214 -7.78 28.24 7.05
C ARG A 214 -7.15 26.94 6.56
N LEU A 215 -7.34 25.86 7.30
CA LEU A 215 -6.80 24.55 6.94
C LEU A 215 -7.39 24.00 5.62
N TYR A 216 -8.69 24.19 5.41
CA TYR A 216 -9.36 23.76 4.17
C TYR A 216 -8.91 24.61 2.98
N LEU A 217 -8.92 25.92 3.11
CA LEU A 217 -8.46 26.85 2.10
C LEU A 217 -7.01 26.54 1.69
N PHE A 218 -6.11 26.39 2.66
CA PHE A 218 -4.73 26.07 2.42
C PHE A 218 -4.56 24.71 1.71
N SER A 219 -5.30 23.70 2.15
CA SER A 219 -5.23 22.37 1.57
C SER A 219 -5.72 22.30 0.13
N CYS A 220 -6.80 23.03 -0.22
CA CYS A 220 -7.38 23.02 -1.56
C CYS A 220 -6.56 23.85 -2.57
N LEU A 221 -5.83 24.88 -2.12
CA LEU A 221 -5.02 25.74 -3.00
C LEU A 221 -3.54 25.30 -3.10
N THR A 222 -3.05 24.39 -2.25
CA THR A 222 -1.68 23.87 -2.31
C THR A 222 -1.61 22.37 -2.67
N GLY A 223 -2.67 21.63 -2.46
CA GLY A 223 -2.68 20.19 -2.65
C GLY A 223 -1.71 19.44 -1.74
N LEU A 224 -1.16 20.04 -0.69
CA LEU A 224 -0.24 19.42 0.24
C LEU A 224 -0.89 18.27 1.02
N ARG A 225 -0.08 17.26 1.36
CA ARG A 225 -0.58 16.17 2.21
C ARG A 225 -0.70 16.64 3.65
N LYS A 226 -1.64 16.07 4.40
CA LYS A 226 -1.87 16.39 5.82
C LYS A 226 -0.57 16.42 6.65
N SER A 227 0.34 15.44 6.43
CA SER A 227 1.61 15.38 7.16
C SER A 227 2.57 16.51 6.78
N GLU A 228 2.52 16.99 5.54
CA GLU A 228 3.31 18.10 5.03
C GLU A 228 2.76 19.42 5.58
N ILE A 229 1.43 19.62 5.54
CA ILE A 229 0.78 20.79 6.16
C ILE A 229 1.09 20.84 7.68
N ALA A 230 1.11 19.69 8.35
CA ALA A 230 1.39 19.61 9.78
C ALA A 230 2.83 19.98 10.18
N SER A 231 3.74 20.07 9.23
CA SER A 231 5.15 20.44 9.46
C SER A 231 5.48 21.88 9.10
N LEU A 232 4.52 22.63 8.56
CA LEU A 232 4.75 24.00 8.13
C LEU A 232 4.83 24.93 9.32
N THR A 233 5.82 25.84 9.25
CA THR A 233 6.07 26.94 10.18
C THR A 233 6.18 28.24 9.41
N PRO A 234 6.21 29.41 10.05
CA PRO A 234 6.47 30.67 9.34
C PRO A 234 7.73 30.66 8.47
N GLN A 235 8.78 29.93 8.86
CA GLN A 235 10.01 29.77 8.08
C GLN A 235 9.81 29.00 6.76
N SER A 236 8.73 28.24 6.63
CA SER A 236 8.41 27.49 5.42
C SER A 236 7.97 28.39 4.26
N PHE A 237 7.72 29.68 4.51
CA PHE A 237 7.16 30.62 3.55
C PHE A 237 8.15 31.72 3.17
N ARG A 238 8.22 31.99 1.88
CA ARG A 238 8.82 33.21 1.31
C ARG A 238 7.70 33.99 0.63
N LEU A 239 7.15 34.98 1.32
CA LEU A 239 5.98 35.74 0.87
C LEU A 239 6.36 37.03 0.12
N ALA A 240 7.61 37.52 0.28
CA ALA A 240 8.12 38.70 -0.39
C ALA A 240 8.72 38.35 -1.76
N GLY A 241 8.61 39.29 -2.71
CA GLY A 241 9.12 39.16 -4.09
C GLY A 241 8.04 38.71 -5.08
N ASP A 242 8.43 38.55 -6.34
CA ASP A 242 7.51 38.29 -7.45
C ASP A 242 6.95 36.86 -7.45
N GLU A 243 7.63 35.93 -6.82
CA GLU A 243 7.27 34.51 -6.76
C GLU A 243 7.16 34.04 -5.30
N PRO A 244 6.01 34.26 -4.62
CA PRO A 244 5.78 33.76 -3.29
C PRO A 244 5.74 32.22 -3.29
N THR A 245 6.43 31.60 -2.31
CA THR A 245 6.58 30.16 -2.25
C THR A 245 6.37 29.57 -0.87
N VAL A 246 6.02 28.28 -0.84
CA VAL A 246 6.07 27.43 0.34
C VAL A 246 7.06 26.29 0.14
N THR A 247 7.91 26.06 1.14
CA THR A 247 8.91 24.98 1.15
C THR A 247 8.46 23.85 2.05
N VAL A 248 8.48 22.63 1.52
CA VAL A 248 8.24 21.39 2.27
C VAL A 248 9.56 20.65 2.40
N GLU A 249 10.07 20.54 3.62
CA GLU A 249 11.34 19.89 3.89
C GLU A 249 11.33 18.38 3.58
N ALA A 250 12.50 17.85 3.15
CA ALA A 250 12.69 16.43 2.81
C ALA A 250 12.28 15.47 3.94
N ALA A 251 12.56 15.83 5.19
CA ALA A 251 12.20 15.03 6.36
C ALA A 251 10.68 14.85 6.53
N CYS A 252 9.89 15.82 6.05
CA CYS A 252 8.43 15.84 6.15
C CYS A 252 7.74 15.34 4.89
N SER A 253 8.48 15.27 3.77
CA SER A 253 7.99 14.81 2.47
C SER A 253 8.00 13.29 2.36
N LYS A 254 6.94 12.71 1.79
CA LYS A 254 6.88 11.26 1.52
C LYS A 254 7.99 10.80 0.55
N HIS A 255 8.45 11.70 -0.32
CA HIS A 255 9.48 11.41 -1.32
C HIS A 255 10.90 11.69 -0.83
N ARG A 256 11.06 12.14 0.43
CA ARG A 256 12.34 12.47 1.06
C ARG A 256 13.18 13.48 0.23
N ARG A 257 12.50 14.40 -0.42
CA ARG A 257 13.12 15.55 -1.10
C ARG A 257 12.47 16.83 -0.61
N THR A 258 13.23 17.92 -0.58
CA THR A 258 12.71 19.26 -0.35
C THR A 258 12.01 19.73 -1.60
N ASP A 259 10.77 20.19 -1.45
CA ASP A 259 9.94 20.70 -2.54
C ASP A 259 9.62 22.17 -2.27
N VAL A 260 9.84 23.03 -3.27
CA VAL A 260 9.45 24.45 -3.27
C VAL A 260 8.27 24.59 -4.23
N LEU A 261 7.16 25.16 -3.75
CA LEU A 261 5.93 25.31 -4.52
C LEU A 261 5.49 26.78 -4.56
N PRO A 262 5.03 27.27 -5.71
CA PRO A 262 4.43 28.60 -5.80
C PRO A 262 3.13 28.64 -4.98
N LEU A 263 2.83 29.82 -4.42
CA LEU A 263 1.60 30.07 -3.69
C LEU A 263 0.61 30.82 -4.58
N HIS A 264 -0.66 30.43 -4.49
CA HIS A 264 -1.74 31.20 -5.08
C HIS A 264 -1.82 32.60 -4.43
N SER A 265 -2.08 33.65 -5.21
CA SER A 265 -2.09 35.06 -4.74
C SER A 265 -3.01 35.28 -3.52
N MET A 266 -4.19 34.65 -3.51
CA MET A 266 -5.09 34.69 -2.37
C MET A 266 -4.45 34.16 -1.08
N LEU A 267 -3.64 33.08 -1.17
CA LEU A 267 -2.97 32.54 0.00
C LEU A 267 -1.85 33.41 0.54
N VAL A 268 -1.23 34.22 -0.29
CA VAL A 268 -0.16 35.13 0.15
C VAL A 268 -0.67 36.11 1.22
N GLY A 269 -1.79 36.77 0.94
CA GLY A 269 -2.42 37.66 1.91
C GLY A 269 -2.87 36.96 3.18
N GLU A 270 -3.60 35.88 3.01
CA GLU A 270 -4.14 35.08 4.14
C GLU A 270 -3.01 34.51 5.03
N VAL A 271 -1.99 33.88 4.44
CA VAL A 271 -0.87 33.33 5.19
C VAL A 271 -0.06 34.41 5.88
N SER A 272 0.14 35.57 5.23
CA SER A 272 0.84 36.70 5.83
C SER A 272 0.16 37.12 7.15
N GLU A 273 -1.16 37.19 7.18
CA GLU A 273 -1.90 37.51 8.41
C GLU A 273 -1.79 36.39 9.47
N TRP A 274 -1.89 35.12 9.04
CA TRP A 274 -1.86 33.99 9.97
C TRP A 274 -0.54 33.81 10.71
N ILE A 275 0.59 34.17 10.08
CA ILE A 275 1.91 33.96 10.66
C ILE A 275 2.46 35.15 11.44
N LYS A 276 1.77 36.30 11.43
CA LYS A 276 2.24 37.54 12.10
C LYS A 276 2.54 37.35 13.59
N GLU A 277 1.69 36.60 14.26
CA GLU A 277 1.77 36.41 15.72
C GLU A 277 2.49 35.12 16.13
N LEU A 278 2.90 34.30 15.14
CA LEU A 278 3.54 33.01 15.41
C LEU A 278 5.06 33.15 15.53
N ALA A 279 5.64 32.38 16.44
CA ALA A 279 7.10 32.22 16.47
C ALA A 279 7.61 31.54 15.21
N ARG A 280 8.87 31.80 14.83
CA ARG A 280 9.44 31.33 13.56
C ARG A 280 9.35 29.81 13.33
N ASP A 281 9.45 29.03 14.41
CA ASP A 281 9.43 27.56 14.45
C ASP A 281 8.10 26.99 14.91
N GLU A 282 7.11 27.83 15.22
CA GLU A 282 5.79 27.40 15.64
C GLU A 282 4.99 26.82 14.48
N ALA A 283 4.30 25.69 14.72
CA ALA A 283 3.49 25.06 13.69
C ALA A 283 2.24 25.89 13.38
N ILE A 284 1.99 26.22 12.10
CA ILE A 284 0.80 26.99 11.66
C ILE A 284 -0.50 26.23 12.02
N PHE A 285 -0.46 24.91 11.97
CA PHE A 285 -1.58 24.05 12.34
C PHE A 285 -1.20 23.12 13.49
N PRO A 286 -1.26 23.59 14.75
CA PRO A 286 -0.76 22.85 15.93
C PRO A 286 -1.42 21.48 16.09
N GLY A 287 -0.59 20.44 16.21
CA GLY A 287 -1.05 19.08 16.45
C GLY A 287 -1.81 18.41 15.30
N LEU A 288 -1.85 18.99 14.10
CA LEU A 288 -2.59 18.48 12.94
C LEU A 288 -2.25 17.02 12.62
N LYS A 289 -1.01 16.59 12.83
CA LYS A 289 -0.55 15.22 12.59
C LYS A 289 -1.44 14.17 13.25
N ASN A 290 -1.93 14.45 14.46
CA ASN A 290 -2.72 13.55 15.29
C ASN A 290 -4.25 13.75 15.18
N LYS A 291 -4.71 14.80 14.50
CA LYS A 291 -6.13 15.11 14.40
C LYS A 291 -6.86 14.24 13.38
N LYS A 292 -8.14 13.95 13.63
CA LYS A 292 -8.99 13.18 12.70
C LYS A 292 -9.67 14.12 11.71
N THR A 293 -8.90 14.64 10.75
CA THR A 293 -9.36 15.65 9.76
C THR A 293 -10.56 15.19 8.93
N CYS A 294 -10.75 13.90 8.72
CA CYS A 294 -11.95 13.39 8.03
C CYS A 294 -13.24 13.63 8.82
N GLN A 295 -13.19 13.62 10.15
CA GLN A 295 -14.36 13.96 11.00
C GLN A 295 -14.66 15.45 10.96
N MET A 296 -13.62 16.30 10.89
CA MET A 296 -13.79 17.75 10.75
C MET A 296 -14.52 18.08 9.45
N VAL A 297 -13.99 17.63 8.31
CA VAL A 297 -14.60 17.84 6.99
C VAL A 297 -16.04 17.27 6.93
N LYS A 298 -16.23 16.07 7.47
CA LYS A 298 -17.57 15.46 7.49
C LYS A 298 -18.59 16.33 8.23
N SER A 299 -18.23 16.80 9.42
CA SER A 299 -19.11 17.64 10.24
C SER A 299 -19.43 18.98 9.58
N ASP A 300 -18.42 19.62 8.95
CA ASP A 300 -18.59 20.91 8.31
C ASP A 300 -19.38 20.81 6.98
N LEU A 301 -19.23 19.73 6.21
CA LEU A 301 -20.05 19.43 5.01
C LEU A 301 -21.52 19.14 5.38
N GLU A 302 -21.74 18.28 6.39
CA GLU A 302 -23.08 17.90 6.84
C GLU A 302 -23.86 19.12 7.35
N ARG A 303 -23.18 20.11 7.94
CA ARG A 303 -23.83 21.34 8.43
C ARG A 303 -24.45 22.20 7.32
N VAL A 304 -23.89 22.14 6.12
CA VAL A 304 -24.40 22.87 4.93
C VAL A 304 -25.10 21.93 3.93
N GLY A 305 -25.51 20.75 4.36
CA GLY A 305 -26.28 19.81 3.55
C GLY A 305 -25.50 19.14 2.41
N ILE A 306 -24.17 19.26 2.40
CA ILE A 306 -23.34 18.62 1.35
C ILE A 306 -23.04 17.18 1.78
N PRO A 307 -23.40 16.15 0.98
CA PRO A 307 -23.20 14.76 1.36
C PRO A 307 -21.73 14.39 1.38
N TYR A 308 -21.26 13.90 2.54
CA TYR A 308 -19.89 13.41 2.70
C TYR A 308 -19.59 12.18 1.82
N ARG A 309 -20.60 11.38 1.50
CA ARG A 309 -20.51 10.20 0.62
C ARG A 309 -21.61 10.25 -0.43
N THR A 310 -21.19 10.07 -1.70
CA THR A 310 -22.06 9.95 -2.88
C THR A 310 -21.70 8.68 -3.65
N SER A 311 -22.42 8.38 -4.74
CA SER A 311 -22.06 7.36 -5.74
C SER A 311 -20.65 7.55 -6.31
N ASP A 312 -20.20 8.80 -6.46
CA ASP A 312 -18.90 9.16 -7.05
C ASP A 312 -17.75 8.98 -6.07
N GLY A 313 -18.04 8.93 -4.76
CA GLY A 313 -17.05 8.68 -3.75
C GLY A 313 -17.23 9.44 -2.45
N VAL A 314 -16.14 9.52 -1.68
CA VAL A 314 -16.10 10.13 -0.36
C VAL A 314 -15.33 11.45 -0.42
N ALA A 315 -15.88 12.51 0.17
CA ALA A 315 -15.26 13.82 0.32
C ALA A 315 -14.48 13.92 1.65
N ASP A 316 -13.47 13.06 1.85
CA ASP A 316 -12.61 13.15 3.03
C ASP A 316 -11.61 14.33 2.91
N PHE A 317 -10.85 14.63 3.95
CA PHE A 317 -9.88 15.74 3.95
C PHE A 317 -8.90 15.69 2.76
N HIS A 318 -8.48 14.50 2.36
CA HIS A 318 -7.60 14.37 1.20
C HIS A 318 -8.36 14.61 -0.12
N ALA A 319 -9.65 14.32 -0.13
CA ALA A 319 -10.53 14.63 -1.26
C ALA A 319 -10.79 16.13 -1.35
N ALA A 320 -11.21 16.78 -0.27
CA ALA A 320 -11.45 18.22 -0.20
C ALA A 320 -10.18 19.07 -0.49
N GLY A 321 -8.99 18.55 -0.16
CA GLY A 321 -7.73 19.22 -0.47
C GLY A 321 -7.11 18.72 -1.79
N ARG A 322 -6.11 17.85 -1.68
CA ARG A 322 -5.27 17.43 -2.82
C ARG A 322 -6.02 16.85 -4.02
N HIS A 323 -7.07 16.05 -3.81
CA HIS A 323 -7.82 15.48 -4.93
C HIS A 323 -8.54 16.58 -5.71
N THR A 324 -9.20 17.48 -4.99
CA THR A 324 -9.86 18.66 -5.58
C THR A 324 -8.83 19.58 -6.26
N PHE A 325 -7.71 19.89 -5.62
CA PHE A 325 -6.64 20.71 -6.19
C PHE A 325 -6.19 20.18 -7.56
N VAL A 326 -5.85 18.90 -7.67
CA VAL A 326 -5.37 18.33 -8.94
C VAL A 326 -6.49 18.30 -9.99
N THR A 327 -7.73 18.00 -9.57
CA THR A 327 -8.89 18.00 -10.48
C THR A 327 -9.17 19.41 -11.03
N GLN A 328 -9.11 20.41 -10.15
CA GLN A 328 -9.32 21.81 -10.54
C GLN A 328 -8.19 22.35 -11.45
N LEU A 329 -6.92 22.00 -11.19
CA LEU A 329 -5.83 22.37 -12.09
C LEU A 329 -6.10 21.87 -13.51
N LEU A 330 -6.47 20.59 -13.66
CA LEU A 330 -6.74 20.01 -14.97
C LEU A 330 -8.00 20.57 -15.63
N ARG A 331 -9.08 20.84 -14.86
CA ARG A 331 -10.31 21.48 -15.36
C ARG A 331 -10.07 22.90 -15.85
N ASN A 332 -9.16 23.64 -15.20
CA ASN A 332 -8.81 25.00 -15.55
C ASN A 332 -7.66 25.08 -16.59
N GLY A 333 -7.35 23.99 -17.27
CA GLY A 333 -6.48 23.98 -18.44
C GLY A 333 -5.00 23.72 -18.18
N ALA A 334 -4.59 23.43 -16.93
CA ALA A 334 -3.23 22.99 -16.67
C ALA A 334 -2.95 21.67 -17.41
N THR A 335 -1.76 21.60 -18.01
CA THR A 335 -1.30 20.38 -18.65
C THR A 335 -1.02 19.25 -17.64
N LEU A 336 -1.03 18.00 -18.09
CA LEU A 336 -0.67 16.87 -17.22
C LEU A 336 0.73 17.00 -16.59
N PRO A 337 1.79 17.47 -17.29
CA PRO A 337 3.09 17.73 -16.67
C PRO A 337 3.03 18.82 -15.58
N GLU A 338 2.37 19.95 -15.82
CA GLU A 338 2.22 21.01 -14.83
C GLU A 338 1.48 20.54 -13.59
N ALA A 339 0.32 19.88 -13.78
CA ALA A 339 -0.42 19.31 -12.67
C ALA A 339 0.37 18.22 -11.92
N LYS A 340 1.23 17.44 -12.61
CA LYS A 340 2.13 16.46 -12.00
C LYS A 340 3.16 17.16 -11.10
N GLU A 341 3.81 18.21 -11.59
CA GLU A 341 4.84 18.93 -10.82
C GLU A 341 4.22 19.66 -9.61
N LEU A 342 3.13 20.41 -9.79
CA LEU A 342 2.41 21.07 -8.71
C LEU A 342 1.88 20.08 -7.64
N ALA A 343 1.38 18.93 -8.08
CA ALA A 343 0.97 17.86 -7.17
C ALA A 343 2.15 17.06 -6.62
N ARG A 344 3.35 17.22 -7.13
CA ARG A 344 4.55 16.45 -6.76
C ARG A 344 4.30 14.94 -6.88
N HIS A 345 3.76 14.53 -8.02
CA HIS A 345 3.58 13.12 -8.35
C HIS A 345 4.86 12.55 -8.96
N CYS A 346 5.35 11.42 -8.42
CA CYS A 346 6.54 10.74 -8.96
C CYS A 346 6.27 10.08 -10.33
N ASP A 347 5.02 9.74 -10.61
CA ASP A 347 4.60 9.10 -11.86
C ASP A 347 3.38 9.85 -12.43
N ILE A 348 3.42 10.16 -13.72
CA ILE A 348 2.34 10.84 -14.43
C ILE A 348 1.03 10.04 -14.40
N LYS A 349 1.11 8.71 -14.32
CA LYS A 349 -0.05 7.83 -14.16
C LYS A 349 -0.87 8.16 -12.91
N MET A 350 -0.24 8.76 -11.89
CA MET A 350 -0.97 9.22 -10.70
C MET A 350 -1.81 10.45 -11.03
N THR A 351 -1.34 11.37 -11.89
CA THR A 351 -2.07 12.56 -12.33
C THR A 351 -3.17 12.18 -13.31
N MET A 352 -2.93 11.24 -14.20
CA MET A 352 -3.93 10.76 -15.16
C MET A 352 -5.21 10.21 -14.52
N ARG A 353 -5.16 9.77 -13.26
CA ARG A 353 -6.36 9.34 -12.52
C ARG A 353 -7.34 10.47 -12.24
N TYR A 354 -6.92 11.71 -12.38
CA TYR A 354 -7.72 12.92 -12.19
C TYR A 354 -8.18 13.51 -13.54
N ALA A 355 -7.58 13.10 -14.64
CA ALA A 355 -7.97 13.49 -15.99
C ALA A 355 -9.23 12.69 -16.40
N HIS A 356 -10.39 13.14 -15.95
CA HIS A 356 -11.67 12.62 -16.42
C HIS A 356 -11.98 13.24 -17.76
N ILE A 357 -11.42 12.68 -18.83
CA ILE A 357 -11.70 13.12 -20.21
C ILE A 357 -13.10 12.63 -20.58
N GLY A 358 -14.09 13.50 -20.42
CA GLY A 358 -15.47 13.24 -20.83
C GLY A 358 -15.65 13.33 -22.34
N MET A 359 -16.78 12.84 -22.87
CA MET A 359 -17.11 12.94 -24.30
C MET A 359 -17.10 14.41 -24.78
N LYS A 360 -17.52 15.37 -23.93
CA LYS A 360 -17.48 16.80 -24.24
C LYS A 360 -16.05 17.30 -24.48
N ASP A 361 -15.10 16.85 -23.67
CA ASP A 361 -13.70 17.26 -23.79
C ASP A 361 -13.05 16.66 -25.05
N GLN A 362 -13.40 15.41 -25.37
CA GLN A 362 -12.97 14.75 -26.61
C GLN A 362 -13.54 15.49 -27.84
N THR A 363 -14.83 15.87 -27.83
CA THR A 363 -15.47 16.63 -28.90
C THR A 363 -14.83 18.00 -29.08
N LYS A 364 -14.53 18.70 -27.97
CA LYS A 364 -13.82 19.99 -28.01
C LYS A 364 -12.42 19.84 -28.59
N ALA A 365 -11.68 18.82 -28.20
CA ALA A 365 -10.35 18.53 -28.74
C ALA A 365 -10.40 18.19 -30.24
N LEU A 366 -11.39 17.42 -30.69
CA LEU A 366 -11.59 17.13 -32.10
C LEU A 366 -11.96 18.38 -32.90
N ALA A 367 -12.82 19.24 -32.33
CA ALA A 367 -13.22 20.48 -33.00
C ALA A 367 -12.06 21.49 -33.17
N SER A 368 -11.00 21.38 -32.32
CA SER A 368 -9.82 22.22 -32.45
C SER A 368 -8.79 21.74 -33.46
N LEU A 369 -8.99 20.56 -34.07
CA LEU A 369 -8.13 20.08 -35.15
C LEU A 369 -8.36 20.92 -36.41
N PRO A 370 -7.28 21.38 -37.08
CA PRO A 370 -7.43 22.04 -38.37
C PRO A 370 -8.07 21.06 -39.40
N ALA A 371 -9.23 21.42 -39.87
CA ALA A 371 -9.88 20.64 -40.91
C ALA A 371 -9.02 20.75 -42.21
N PRO A 372 -8.65 19.64 -42.83
CA PRO A 372 -7.98 19.70 -44.14
C PRO A 372 -8.94 20.34 -45.13
N SER A 373 -8.45 21.35 -45.88
CA SER A 373 -9.18 21.99 -46.96
C SER A 373 -9.33 20.98 -48.12
N VAL A 374 -10.33 20.13 -48.00
CA VAL A 374 -10.73 19.27 -49.11
C VAL A 374 -11.51 20.15 -50.08
N THR A 375 -10.84 20.69 -51.11
CA THR A 375 -11.52 21.23 -52.29
C THR A 375 -12.30 20.09 -52.91
N ARG A 376 -13.61 20.04 -52.65
CA ARG A 376 -14.52 19.25 -53.47
C ARG A 376 -14.47 19.89 -54.84
N SER A 377 -13.75 19.29 -55.80
CA SER A 377 -13.90 19.58 -57.22
C SER A 377 -15.38 19.39 -57.53
N ALA A 378 -16.05 20.49 -57.91
CA ALA A 378 -17.42 20.44 -58.37
C ALA A 378 -17.49 19.44 -59.54
N PRO A 379 -18.51 18.58 -59.62
CA PRO A 379 -18.65 17.71 -60.76
C PRO A 379 -18.80 18.59 -62.00
N ASN A 380 -17.90 18.38 -62.95
CA ASN A 380 -17.82 19.06 -64.21
C ASN A 380 -19.16 18.89 -64.96
N GLN A 381 -19.99 19.95 -65.06
CA GLN A 381 -21.14 20.01 -65.94
C GLN A 381 -20.62 20.30 -67.33
N ALA A 382 -20.19 19.26 -68.05
CA ALA A 382 -19.96 19.30 -69.47
C ALA A 382 -20.40 17.99 -70.06
N GLY A 383 -21.57 17.97 -70.61
CA GLY A 383 -22.10 16.81 -71.32
C GLY A 383 -23.54 17.01 -71.70
N GLN A 384 -23.76 18.00 -72.59
CA GLN A 384 -25.03 18.14 -73.32
C GLN A 384 -25.37 16.88 -74.14
N GLN A 385 -26.63 16.50 -73.98
CA GLN A 385 -27.51 15.96 -75.06
C GLN A 385 -26.89 14.94 -76.02
N ILE A 386 -27.27 13.69 -75.92
CA ILE A 386 -27.76 12.90 -77.01
C ILE A 386 -28.93 12.03 -76.50
N GLY A 387 -30.13 12.37 -76.88
CA GLY A 387 -31.27 11.52 -76.64
C GLY A 387 -31.22 10.30 -77.56
N ARG A 388 -31.65 9.17 -77.02
CA ARG A 388 -32.34 8.13 -77.70
C ARG A 388 -33.01 7.15 -76.79
N THR A 389 -34.30 7.16 -76.85
CA THR A 389 -35.25 6.13 -76.44
C THR A 389 -34.74 4.73 -76.74
N LEU A 390 -34.78 3.87 -75.74
CA LEU A 390 -35.03 2.44 -75.99
C LEU A 390 -35.77 1.84 -74.77
N ARG A 391 -36.83 1.16 -75.14
CA ARG A 391 -37.93 0.56 -74.41
C ARG A 391 -37.48 -0.53 -73.44
N CYS A 392 -38.27 -0.68 -72.39
CA CYS A 392 -38.39 -1.86 -71.59
C CYS A 392 -38.48 -3.15 -72.40
N ARG A 393 -37.76 -4.14 -71.89
CA ARG A 393 -38.18 -5.54 -72.10
C ARG A 393 -37.85 -6.31 -70.80
N THR A 394 -38.88 -6.79 -70.16
CA THR A 394 -38.97 -7.90 -69.26
C THR A 394 -38.54 -9.18 -69.94
N ASP A 395 -37.72 -9.99 -69.28
CA ASP A 395 -37.88 -11.45 -69.29
C ASP A 395 -36.93 -12.10 -68.29
N SER A 396 -37.53 -12.69 -67.43
CA SER A 396 -37.50 -13.93 -66.66
C SER A 396 -36.39 -14.98 -66.96
N ALA A 397 -35.93 -15.52 -65.92
CA ALA A 397 -35.70 -16.93 -65.57
C ALA A 397 -34.30 -17.55 -65.79
N LYS A 398 -33.97 -18.21 -64.70
CA LYS A 398 -33.32 -19.54 -64.53
C LYS A 398 -31.87 -19.64 -64.11
N SER A 399 -31.79 -20.12 -62.85
CA SER A 399 -31.12 -21.36 -62.37
C SER A 399 -29.58 -21.45 -62.35
N ARG A 400 -29.05 -21.46 -61.12
CA ARG A 400 -28.17 -22.48 -60.46
C ARG A 400 -27.02 -23.13 -61.26
N PRO A 401 -25.92 -23.71 -60.64
CA PRO A 401 -25.71 -24.10 -59.22
C PRO A 401 -24.31 -23.90 -58.69
N ASP A 402 -24.25 -23.85 -57.35
CA ASP A 402 -23.52 -24.72 -56.41
C ASP A 402 -21.97 -24.88 -56.52
N ASN A 403 -21.27 -24.52 -55.47
CA ASN A 403 -20.29 -25.42 -54.84
C ASN A 403 -19.87 -24.99 -53.44
N ARG A 404 -20.34 -25.72 -52.50
CA ARG A 404 -19.93 -26.18 -51.16
C ARG A 404 -18.47 -25.93 -50.78
N ARG A 405 -18.28 -25.45 -49.54
CA ARG A 405 -17.49 -26.15 -48.50
C ARG A 405 -17.95 -25.70 -47.11
N GLN A 406 -18.47 -26.65 -46.33
CA GLN A 406 -18.83 -26.54 -44.93
C GLN A 406 -17.60 -26.68 -44.02
N PRO A 407 -17.60 -26.09 -42.78
CA PRO A 407 -16.71 -26.48 -41.70
C PRO A 407 -17.35 -27.49 -40.75
N ARG A 408 -16.50 -28.31 -40.17
CA ARG A 408 -16.81 -29.44 -39.33
C ARG A 408 -17.38 -29.05 -37.96
N ARG A 409 -18.40 -29.80 -37.53
CA ARG A 409 -19.03 -29.85 -36.21
C ARG A 409 -18.09 -30.43 -35.15
N GLY A 410 -18.16 -29.87 -33.96
CA GLY A 410 -17.72 -30.49 -32.68
C GLY A 410 -18.78 -30.27 -31.60
N LYS A 411 -19.52 -31.30 -31.37
CA LYS A 411 -20.37 -31.79 -30.27
C LYS A 411 -20.81 -30.83 -29.15
N ALA A 412 -22.12 -30.67 -29.09
CA ALA A 412 -22.94 -30.26 -27.97
C ALA A 412 -23.06 -31.39 -26.94
N ASN A 413 -23.22 -31.03 -25.68
CA ASN A 413 -23.94 -31.85 -24.73
C ASN A 413 -24.97 -31.01 -23.94
N ALA A 414 -26.12 -31.64 -23.82
CA ALA A 414 -27.42 -31.15 -23.42
C ALA A 414 -27.53 -30.83 -21.91
N ALA A 415 -28.31 -29.81 -21.61
CA ALA A 415 -29.64 -29.83 -20.97
C ALA A 415 -29.67 -30.21 -19.47
N THR A 416 -30.19 -29.32 -18.67
CA THR A 416 -31.41 -29.57 -17.90
C THR A 416 -32.02 -28.24 -17.43
N GLN A 417 -33.23 -27.97 -17.91
CA GLN A 417 -34.19 -27.05 -17.33
C GLN A 417 -34.84 -27.66 -16.13
N VAL A 418 -35.02 -26.92 -15.01
CA VAL A 418 -36.14 -27.13 -14.09
C VAL A 418 -36.56 -25.75 -13.50
N ALA A 419 -37.73 -25.38 -13.90
CA ALA A 419 -38.87 -24.80 -13.23
C ALA A 419 -38.76 -23.70 -12.18
N ALA A 420 -39.51 -22.65 -12.49
CA ALA A 420 -39.95 -21.56 -11.62
C ALA A 420 -40.88 -22.09 -10.49
N GLY A 421 -40.77 -21.46 -9.33
CA GLY A 421 -41.69 -21.53 -8.23
C GLY A 421 -41.64 -20.27 -7.40
N SER A 422 -42.65 -19.43 -7.60
CA SER A 422 -42.97 -18.26 -6.76
C SER A 422 -43.48 -18.73 -5.39
N LEU A 423 -43.09 -18.05 -4.33
CA LEU A 423 -43.94 -17.92 -3.12
C LEU A 423 -43.57 -16.63 -2.34
N ASP A 424 -44.64 -15.97 -1.91
CA ASP A 424 -44.75 -14.68 -1.26
C ASP A 424 -44.18 -14.59 0.17
N ALA A 425 -43.84 -13.34 0.49
CA ALA A 425 -44.09 -12.58 1.74
C ALA A 425 -43.94 -13.27 3.11
N ALA A 426 -43.02 -12.71 3.91
CA ALA A 426 -43.30 -12.32 5.29
C ALA A 426 -42.27 -11.32 5.81
N SER A 427 -42.74 -10.16 6.13
CA SER A 427 -42.10 -9.12 6.93
C SER A 427 -41.82 -9.60 8.35
N HIS A 428 -40.59 -9.43 8.85
CA HIS A 428 -40.40 -9.19 10.30
C HIS A 428 -39.10 -8.37 10.47
N GLY A 429 -39.28 -7.22 11.13
CA GLY A 429 -38.23 -6.32 11.55
C GLY A 429 -37.34 -6.95 12.63
N VAL A 430 -36.06 -6.68 12.57
CA VAL A 430 -35.15 -6.81 13.70
C VAL A 430 -34.25 -5.59 13.78
N THR A 431 -34.33 -4.99 14.94
CA THR A 431 -33.66 -3.87 15.52
C THR A 431 -32.14 -3.82 15.31
N GLU A 432 -31.66 -2.59 15.14
CA GLU A 432 -30.27 -2.18 15.27
C GLU A 432 -29.72 -2.55 16.67
N ASP A 433 -28.59 -3.24 16.73
CA ASP A 433 -27.77 -3.28 17.92
C ASP A 433 -26.34 -2.89 17.57
N GLY A 434 -25.94 -1.70 18.06
CA GLY A 434 -24.62 -1.13 17.99
C GLY A 434 -23.64 -1.82 18.93
N GLY A 435 -22.83 -2.71 18.41
CA GLY A 435 -21.71 -3.34 19.12
C GLY A 435 -20.49 -2.42 19.24
N SER A 436 -20.44 -1.64 20.32
CA SER A 436 -19.27 -0.87 20.77
C SER A 436 -18.20 -1.82 21.32
N TRP A 437 -17.06 -1.95 20.63
CA TRP A 437 -15.88 -2.62 21.16
C TRP A 437 -15.10 -1.70 22.10
N ARG A 438 -15.30 -1.89 23.41
CA ARG A 438 -14.44 -1.31 24.46
C ARG A 438 -13.26 -2.25 24.71
N LEU A 439 -12.06 -1.69 24.68
CA LEU A 439 -10.85 -2.32 25.18
C LEU A 439 -10.88 -2.34 26.73
N PRO A 440 -10.35 -3.38 27.39
CA PRO A 440 -10.29 -3.44 28.85
C PRO A 440 -9.30 -2.41 29.42
N PRO A 441 -9.53 -1.93 30.66
CA PRO A 441 -8.71 -0.90 31.28
C PRO A 441 -7.36 -1.45 31.74
N LYS A 442 -6.31 -0.68 31.46
CA LYS A 442 -4.95 -0.92 32.03
C LYS A 442 -4.97 -0.61 33.53
N GLY A 443 -4.57 -1.59 34.32
CA GLY A 443 -4.34 -1.47 35.74
C GLY A 443 -3.34 -0.35 36.05
N ARG A 444 -3.67 0.41 37.08
CA ARG A 444 -2.78 1.38 37.73
C ARG A 444 -1.78 0.60 38.60
N ASP A 445 -0.51 0.84 38.40
CA ASP A 445 0.47 0.63 39.47
C ASP A 445 1.20 1.94 39.79
N ARG A 446 1.46 2.08 41.11
CA ARG A 446 1.83 3.30 41.82
C ARG A 446 3.33 3.53 41.78
N ARG A 447 3.67 4.81 41.63
CA ARG A 447 4.77 5.57 42.28
C ARG A 447 6.05 4.85 42.71
N VAL A 448 7.18 5.36 42.25
CA VAL A 448 8.29 5.79 43.09
C VAL A 448 8.97 6.99 42.44
N ASN A 449 9.23 8.02 43.24
CA ASN A 449 9.96 9.27 42.99
C ASN A 449 11.46 8.98 42.81
N ASP A 450 12.22 9.70 42.06
CA ASP A 450 13.06 10.86 42.21
C ASP A 450 14.16 10.94 41.15
N PRO A 451 14.70 12.09 40.82
CA PRO A 451 15.50 12.35 39.63
C PRO A 451 17.03 12.23 39.91
N PRO A 452 17.85 12.10 38.88
CA PRO A 452 19.20 12.65 38.94
C PRO A 452 19.51 13.66 37.81
N GLU A 453 19.94 14.79 38.30
CA GLU A 453 21.03 15.67 37.94
C GLU A 453 21.57 15.76 36.50
N ARG A 454 21.67 17.01 36.08
CA ARG A 454 22.43 17.57 34.99
C ARG A 454 23.88 17.09 34.94
N ARG A 455 24.35 16.71 33.76
CA ARG A 455 25.73 16.96 33.35
C ARG A 455 25.79 17.55 31.95
N VAL A 456 26.23 18.78 31.91
CA VAL A 456 26.81 19.50 30.78
C VAL A 456 28.17 18.85 30.51
N CYS A 457 28.51 18.63 29.25
CA CYS A 457 29.83 18.86 28.67
C CYS A 457 29.81 18.51 27.16
N ARG A 458 30.12 19.49 26.46
CA ARG A 458 30.94 19.86 25.27
C ARG A 458 30.58 19.22 23.94
#